data_e4dfba22af540fa69c55b5d720c61e3d
#
_entry.id   e4dfba22af540fa69c55b5d720c61e3d
#
_cell.length_a   1.000
_cell.length_b   1.000
_cell.length_c   1.000
_cell.angle_alpha   90.00
_cell.angle_beta   90.00
_cell.angle_gamma   90.00
#
_symmetry.space_group_name_H-M   'P 1'
#
loop_
_entity.id
_entity.type
_entity.pdbx_description
1 polymer ?
#
loop_
_entity_poly.entity_id
_entity_poly.type
_entity_poly.pdbx_seq_one_letter_code
_entity_poly.pdbx_strand_id
1 'polypeptide(L)'
;MSATRRHWLKRSLLLAGGTTAAAAAARVADQYGLVPPDARGIWAPGHTLNYASHRLLAGDAPAREFTRDQISRPPHANGKPPGDPEYVRHREVAFADWRLRIEGMVERPGEFSVAELRTMPVRSQITQVACEEGWSFIAEWTGVPLTALLERVGMAAKAKYVVYHSIQPRWWDSIDMYDALHPQTLVVYGMNGGTLPVGHGAPLRMRVPRQLGYKSVKYLTRLTLTDTLEGFGKGMGSFAAERGYAWYSGI
;
A
#
# COMPACT_ATOMS: atom_id res chain seq x y z
N MET A 1 21.54 -29.86 46.16
CA MET A 1 20.52 -29.44 45.18
C MET A 1 20.54 -30.42 44.01
N SER A 2 19.42 -31.09 43.72
CA SER A 2 19.35 -32.10 42.67
C SER A 2 19.54 -31.48 41.27
N ALA A 3 20.13 -32.27 40.36
CA ALA A 3 20.39 -31.88 38.98
C ALA A 3 19.13 -31.32 38.27
N THR A 4 17.97 -31.83 38.62
CA THR A 4 16.66 -31.43 38.10
C THR A 4 16.27 -30.01 38.47
N ARG A 5 16.57 -29.57 39.72
CA ARG A 5 16.29 -28.18 40.17
C ARG A 5 17.18 -27.14 39.47
N ARG A 6 18.46 -27.49 39.21
CA ARG A 6 19.36 -26.62 38.45
C ARG A 6 18.94 -26.49 36.99
N HIS A 7 18.41 -27.55 36.40
CA HIS A 7 17.94 -27.52 35.00
C HIS A 7 16.66 -26.71 34.85
N TRP A 8 15.76 -26.79 35.82
CA TRP A 8 14.53 -25.98 35.87
C TRP A 8 14.83 -24.49 36.05
N LEU A 9 15.73 -24.13 36.98
CA LEU A 9 16.15 -22.74 37.19
C LEU A 9 16.84 -22.14 35.98
N LYS A 10 17.69 -22.89 35.29
CA LYS A 10 18.30 -22.42 34.03
C LYS A 10 17.28 -22.19 32.91
N ARG A 11 16.30 -23.08 32.76
CA ARG A 11 15.20 -22.91 31.78
C ARG A 11 14.31 -21.72 32.12
N SER A 12 13.96 -21.53 33.39
CA SER A 12 13.15 -20.39 33.84
C SER A 12 13.89 -19.06 33.65
N LEU A 13 15.20 -19.00 33.93
CA LEU A 13 16.03 -17.82 33.70
C LEU A 13 16.20 -17.50 32.19
N LEU A 14 16.35 -18.53 31.35
CA LEU A 14 16.43 -18.35 29.89
C LEU A 14 15.09 -17.88 29.31
N LEU A 15 13.97 -18.39 29.82
CA LEU A 15 12.62 -17.95 29.42
C LEU A 15 12.37 -16.50 29.90
N ALA A 16 12.69 -16.18 31.17
CA ALA A 16 12.52 -14.82 31.70
C ALA A 16 13.45 -13.80 30.98
N GLY A 17 14.71 -14.17 30.74
CA GLY A 17 15.64 -13.33 29.99
C GLY A 17 15.21 -13.14 28.52
N GLY A 18 14.69 -14.20 27.87
CA GLY A 18 14.17 -14.12 26.52
C GLY A 18 12.94 -13.23 26.39
N THR A 19 12.01 -13.29 27.36
CA THR A 19 10.80 -12.45 27.34
C THR A 19 11.11 -10.97 27.58
N THR A 20 12.05 -10.65 28.46
CA THR A 20 12.47 -9.25 28.69
C THR A 20 13.23 -8.67 27.50
N ALA A 21 14.10 -9.43 26.85
CA ALA A 21 14.78 -9.00 25.65
C ALA A 21 13.81 -8.80 24.47
N ALA A 22 12.85 -9.70 24.29
CA ALA A 22 11.83 -9.56 23.27
C ALA A 22 10.93 -8.33 23.50
N ALA A 23 10.52 -8.08 24.75
CA ALA A 23 9.73 -6.91 25.11
C ALA A 23 10.53 -5.60 24.91
N ALA A 24 11.82 -5.60 25.21
CA ALA A 24 12.68 -4.44 24.95
C ALA A 24 12.84 -4.19 23.43
N ALA A 25 13.06 -5.24 22.65
CA ALA A 25 13.14 -5.14 21.19
C ALA A 25 11.83 -4.64 20.56
N ALA A 26 10.69 -5.13 21.06
CA ALA A 26 9.37 -4.66 20.60
C ALA A 26 9.14 -3.17 20.89
N ARG A 27 9.54 -2.69 22.09
CA ARG A 27 9.46 -1.26 22.44
C ARG A 27 10.35 -0.40 21.55
N VAL A 28 11.58 -0.86 21.29
CA VAL A 28 12.50 -0.16 20.37
C VAL A 28 11.91 -0.13 18.95
N ALA A 29 11.41 -1.25 18.46
CA ALA A 29 10.77 -1.30 17.14
C ALA A 29 9.57 -0.34 17.05
N ASP A 30 8.73 -0.28 18.07
CA ASP A 30 7.60 0.63 18.13
C ASP A 30 8.04 2.11 18.16
N GLN A 31 9.05 2.43 18.98
CA GLN A 31 9.63 3.78 19.06
C GLN A 31 10.17 4.28 17.72
N TYR A 32 10.72 3.40 16.88
CA TYR A 32 11.22 3.73 15.55
C TYR A 32 10.20 3.51 14.42
N GLY A 33 8.92 3.25 14.76
CA GLY A 33 7.87 3.02 13.77
C GLY A 33 8.07 1.77 12.93
N LEU A 34 8.72 0.74 13.48
CA LEU A 34 9.04 -0.53 12.82
C LEU A 34 8.01 -1.64 13.12
N VAL A 35 6.88 -1.28 13.71
CA VAL A 35 5.76 -2.20 13.99
C VAL A 35 4.62 -1.91 13.03
N PRO A 36 4.23 -2.84 12.15
CA PRO A 36 3.12 -2.63 11.24
C PRO A 36 1.76 -2.70 11.96
N PRO A 37 0.68 -2.12 11.39
CA PRO A 37 -0.64 -2.04 12.03
C PRO A 37 -1.28 -3.40 12.35
N ASP A 38 -0.95 -4.41 11.56
CA ASP A 38 -1.44 -5.79 11.69
C ASP A 38 -0.57 -6.69 12.60
N ALA A 39 0.42 -6.12 13.29
CA ALA A 39 1.27 -6.86 14.22
C ALA A 39 0.50 -7.27 15.48
N ARG A 40 -0.43 -8.21 15.34
CA ARG A 40 -1.33 -8.70 16.40
C ARG A 40 -1.28 -10.21 16.54
N GLY A 41 -1.55 -10.70 17.76
CA GLY A 41 -1.61 -12.13 18.05
C GLY A 41 -0.29 -12.87 17.79
N ILE A 42 -0.39 -14.13 17.43
CA ILE A 42 0.76 -15.03 17.23
C ILE A 42 1.62 -14.67 16.01
N TRP A 43 1.07 -13.93 15.06
CA TRP A 43 1.76 -13.50 13.84
C TRP A 43 2.55 -12.20 13.99
N ALA A 44 2.31 -11.45 15.09
CA ALA A 44 2.94 -10.16 15.34
C ALA A 44 4.47 -10.16 15.19
N PRO A 45 5.23 -11.14 15.72
CA PRO A 45 6.68 -11.16 15.54
C PRO A 45 7.10 -11.32 14.08
N GLY A 46 6.41 -12.16 13.31
CA GLY A 46 6.69 -12.38 11.89
C GLY A 46 6.39 -11.14 11.04
N HIS A 47 5.24 -10.51 11.25
CA HIS A 47 4.87 -9.26 10.56
C HIS A 47 5.85 -8.14 10.89
N THR A 48 6.21 -7.97 12.17
CA THR A 48 7.18 -6.95 12.61
C THR A 48 8.56 -7.20 12.00
N LEU A 49 9.04 -8.46 12.03
CA LEU A 49 10.35 -8.79 11.46
C LEU A 49 10.39 -8.53 9.96
N ASN A 50 9.36 -8.97 9.22
CA ASN A 50 9.25 -8.72 7.78
C ASN A 50 9.26 -7.21 7.47
N TYR A 51 8.39 -6.45 8.11
CA TYR A 51 8.30 -5.00 7.92
C TYR A 51 9.61 -4.29 8.28
N ALA A 52 10.15 -4.54 9.47
CA ALA A 52 11.38 -3.91 9.93
C ALA A 52 12.58 -4.25 9.05
N SER A 53 12.72 -5.51 8.61
CA SER A 53 13.83 -5.90 7.73
C SER A 53 13.78 -5.16 6.39
N HIS A 54 12.61 -5.05 5.78
CA HIS A 54 12.46 -4.28 4.55
C HIS A 54 12.75 -2.79 4.74
N ARG A 55 12.28 -2.19 5.84
CA ARG A 55 12.55 -0.77 6.14
C ARG A 55 14.03 -0.48 6.40
N LEU A 56 14.72 -1.39 7.08
CA LEU A 56 16.13 -1.22 7.46
C LEU A 56 17.12 -1.66 6.36
N LEU A 57 16.80 -2.70 5.60
CA LEU A 57 17.73 -3.31 4.65
C LEU A 57 17.48 -2.86 3.21
N ALA A 58 16.23 -2.77 2.79
CA ALA A 58 15.89 -2.33 1.43
C ALA A 58 15.93 -0.80 1.29
N GLY A 59 15.73 -0.06 2.40
CA GLY A 59 15.74 1.40 2.38
C GLY A 59 14.91 1.97 1.24
N ASP A 60 15.40 3.00 0.56
CA ASP A 60 14.76 3.64 -0.59
C ASP A 60 15.01 2.92 -1.93
N ALA A 61 15.48 1.66 -1.89
CA ALA A 61 15.75 0.90 -3.11
C ALA A 61 14.50 0.84 -3.99
N PRO A 62 14.63 1.21 -5.29
CA PRO A 62 13.50 1.17 -6.19
C PRO A 62 13.11 -0.28 -6.52
N ALA A 63 11.83 -0.51 -6.77
CA ALA A 63 11.39 -1.71 -7.45
C ALA A 63 12.04 -1.79 -8.84
N ARG A 64 12.37 -3.00 -9.28
CA ARG A 64 13.00 -3.22 -10.56
C ARG A 64 12.16 -2.62 -11.70
N GLU A 65 12.80 -1.84 -12.55
CA GLU A 65 12.23 -1.40 -13.82
C GLU A 65 12.69 -2.31 -14.96
N PHE A 66 11.84 -2.46 -15.96
CA PHE A 66 12.00 -3.36 -17.09
C PHE A 66 12.04 -2.57 -18.39
N THR A 67 12.44 -3.24 -19.48
CA THR A 67 12.46 -2.65 -20.82
C THR A 67 11.13 -2.85 -21.54
N ARG A 68 10.87 -2.08 -22.61
CA ARG A 68 9.58 -2.12 -23.34
C ARG A 68 9.29 -3.47 -24.00
N ASP A 69 10.32 -4.21 -24.39
CA ASP A 69 10.21 -5.55 -24.96
C ASP A 69 9.76 -6.61 -23.96
N GLN A 70 9.96 -6.35 -22.66
CA GLN A 70 9.55 -7.23 -21.57
C GLN A 70 8.09 -7.03 -21.12
N ILE A 71 7.38 -6.05 -21.70
CA ILE A 71 5.96 -5.81 -21.39
C ILE A 71 5.13 -7.04 -21.79
N SER A 72 4.35 -7.55 -20.83
CA SER A 72 3.47 -8.71 -21.02
C SER A 72 2.36 -8.44 -22.05
N ARG A 73 2.12 -9.39 -22.96
CA ARG A 73 1.11 -9.26 -24.02
C ARG A 73 0.30 -10.56 -24.15
N PRO A 74 -0.97 -10.58 -23.70
CA PRO A 74 -1.68 -9.52 -22.97
C PRO A 74 -1.21 -9.42 -21.49
N PRO A 75 -1.33 -8.25 -20.85
CA PRO A 75 -1.14 -8.13 -19.42
C PRO A 75 -2.30 -8.81 -18.69
N HIS A 76 -2.00 -9.52 -17.60
CA HIS A 76 -3.03 -10.21 -16.83
C HIS A 76 -3.97 -9.22 -16.14
N ALA A 77 -5.29 -9.38 -16.34
CA ALA A 77 -6.32 -8.59 -15.66
C ALA A 77 -7.03 -9.45 -14.63
N ASN A 78 -6.79 -9.19 -13.35
CA ASN A 78 -7.46 -9.89 -12.25
C ASN A 78 -8.80 -9.24 -11.90
N GLY A 79 -9.80 -10.07 -11.61
CA GLY A 79 -11.14 -9.66 -11.20
C GLY A 79 -11.97 -9.04 -12.33
N LYS A 80 -13.24 -8.80 -12.01
CA LYS A 80 -14.19 -8.14 -12.93
C LYS A 80 -14.28 -6.65 -12.62
N PRO A 81 -14.48 -5.79 -13.64
CA PRO A 81 -14.81 -4.38 -13.41
C PRO A 81 -16.07 -4.22 -12.54
N PRO A 82 -16.21 -3.10 -11.81
CA PRO A 82 -17.44 -2.81 -11.07
C PRO A 82 -18.66 -2.83 -12.00
N GLY A 83 -19.69 -3.55 -11.57
CA GLY A 83 -21.00 -3.55 -12.23
C GLY A 83 -22.00 -2.58 -11.62
N ASP A 84 -21.58 -1.78 -10.64
CA ASP A 84 -22.42 -0.82 -9.96
C ASP A 84 -22.91 0.25 -10.93
N PRO A 85 -24.20 0.69 -10.85
CA PRO A 85 -24.77 1.69 -11.75
C PRO A 85 -23.98 3.00 -11.77
N GLU A 86 -23.40 3.40 -10.66
CA GLU A 86 -22.55 4.58 -10.54
C GLU A 86 -21.30 4.47 -11.42
N TYR A 87 -20.56 3.35 -11.34
CA TYR A 87 -19.38 3.13 -12.16
C TYR A 87 -19.74 3.03 -13.65
N VAL A 88 -20.86 2.38 -13.98
CA VAL A 88 -21.36 2.28 -15.37
C VAL A 88 -21.63 3.67 -15.93
N ARG A 89 -22.34 4.54 -15.19
CA ARG A 89 -22.60 5.93 -15.58
C ARG A 89 -21.30 6.72 -15.83
N HIS A 90 -20.28 6.60 -14.95
CA HIS A 90 -18.99 7.23 -15.17
C HIS A 90 -18.30 6.77 -16.46
N ARG A 91 -18.45 5.48 -16.82
CA ARG A 91 -17.91 4.95 -18.07
C ARG A 91 -18.62 5.54 -19.29
N GLU A 92 -19.94 5.72 -19.25
CA GLU A 92 -20.75 6.26 -20.35
C GLU A 92 -20.30 7.69 -20.72
N VAL A 93 -19.85 8.47 -19.74
CA VAL A 93 -19.30 9.81 -19.96
C VAL A 93 -17.78 9.83 -20.04
N ALA A 94 -17.15 8.69 -20.36
CA ALA A 94 -15.70 8.53 -20.46
C ALA A 94 -14.95 9.06 -19.22
N PHE A 95 -15.55 8.91 -18.04
CA PHE A 95 -15.02 9.35 -16.74
C PHE A 95 -14.81 10.88 -16.60
N ALA A 96 -15.45 11.71 -17.40
CA ALA A 96 -15.30 13.16 -17.33
C ALA A 96 -15.72 13.74 -15.97
N ASP A 97 -16.69 13.11 -15.31
CA ASP A 97 -17.18 13.46 -13.99
C ASP A 97 -16.50 12.71 -12.83
N TRP A 98 -15.50 11.86 -13.11
CA TRP A 98 -14.74 11.19 -12.06
C TRP A 98 -13.93 12.17 -11.22
N ARG A 99 -13.97 12.00 -9.90
CA ARG A 99 -13.19 12.81 -8.97
C ARG A 99 -12.40 11.90 -8.02
N LEU A 100 -11.12 12.25 -7.85
CA LEU A 100 -10.28 11.74 -6.78
C LEU A 100 -10.32 12.72 -5.62
N ARG A 101 -10.94 12.34 -4.53
CA ARG A 101 -11.00 13.12 -3.30
C ARG A 101 -9.76 12.89 -2.46
N ILE A 102 -9.15 13.97 -1.96
CA ILE A 102 -8.03 13.91 -1.01
C ILE A 102 -8.43 14.69 0.24
N GLU A 103 -8.36 14.02 1.40
CA GLU A 103 -8.86 14.54 2.68
C GLU A 103 -8.04 14.04 3.88
N GLY A 104 -8.47 14.39 5.09
CA GLY A 104 -7.83 14.00 6.34
C GLY A 104 -6.77 15.00 6.77
N MET A 105 -5.58 14.55 7.13
CA MET A 105 -4.49 15.40 7.63
C MET A 105 -3.78 16.15 6.51
N VAL A 106 -4.50 17.07 5.87
CA VAL A 106 -4.04 17.95 4.78
C VAL A 106 -4.48 19.39 5.05
N GLU A 107 -3.71 20.37 4.56
CA GLU A 107 -4.05 21.80 4.69
C GLU A 107 -5.19 22.19 3.75
N ARG A 108 -5.21 21.61 2.56
CA ARG A 108 -6.11 21.97 1.44
C ARG A 108 -6.78 20.71 0.89
N PRO A 109 -7.78 20.16 1.60
CA PRO A 109 -8.55 19.04 1.04
C PRO A 109 -9.22 19.46 -0.27
N GLY A 110 -9.37 18.52 -1.20
CA GLY A 110 -9.91 18.84 -2.51
C GLY A 110 -10.26 17.61 -3.33
N GLU A 111 -10.84 17.87 -4.49
CA GLU A 111 -11.20 16.87 -5.48
C GLU A 111 -10.50 17.19 -6.80
N PHE A 112 -9.94 16.16 -7.43
CA PHE A 112 -9.18 16.27 -8.67
C PHE A 112 -9.85 15.44 -9.77
N SER A 113 -10.18 16.05 -10.88
CA SER A 113 -10.59 15.35 -12.10
C SER A 113 -9.41 14.62 -12.74
N VAL A 114 -9.68 13.64 -13.59
CA VAL A 114 -8.64 12.97 -14.38
C VAL A 114 -7.90 13.96 -15.29
N ALA A 115 -8.61 14.98 -15.81
CA ALA A 115 -8.03 16.03 -16.64
C ALA A 115 -7.01 16.88 -15.85
N GLU A 116 -7.35 17.30 -14.64
CA GLU A 116 -6.43 18.04 -13.76
C GLU A 116 -5.21 17.19 -13.38
N LEU A 117 -5.39 15.92 -13.05
CA LEU A 117 -4.27 15.03 -12.76
C LEU A 117 -3.29 14.91 -13.94
N ARG A 118 -3.77 14.96 -15.18
CA ARG A 118 -2.93 14.92 -16.37
C ARG A 118 -2.12 16.20 -16.61
N THR A 119 -2.44 17.31 -15.95
CA THR A 119 -1.66 18.55 -16.00
C THR A 119 -0.57 18.63 -14.93
N MET A 120 -0.56 17.69 -13.98
CA MET A 120 0.42 17.61 -12.90
C MET A 120 1.72 16.92 -13.37
N PRO A 121 2.81 16.98 -12.58
CA PRO A 121 4.01 16.21 -12.88
C PRO A 121 3.71 14.75 -13.18
N VAL A 122 4.23 14.25 -14.29
CA VAL A 122 3.99 12.89 -14.76
C VAL A 122 5.23 12.01 -14.62
N ARG A 123 5.03 10.76 -14.24
CA ARG A 123 6.03 9.69 -14.31
C ARG A 123 5.47 8.51 -15.10
N SER A 124 6.32 7.95 -15.98
CA SER A 124 6.09 6.65 -16.60
C SER A 124 7.18 5.68 -16.13
N GLN A 125 6.80 4.47 -15.79
CA GLN A 125 7.72 3.42 -15.33
C GLN A 125 7.21 2.04 -15.76
N ILE A 126 8.12 1.16 -16.14
CA ILE A 126 7.79 -0.22 -16.53
C ILE A 126 8.13 -1.12 -15.36
N THR A 127 7.12 -1.57 -14.63
CA THR A 127 7.29 -2.36 -13.41
C THR A 127 6.40 -3.60 -13.40
N GLN A 128 6.84 -4.64 -12.70
CA GLN A 128 6.09 -5.88 -12.54
C GLN A 128 5.02 -5.72 -11.46
N VAL A 129 3.82 -6.20 -11.73
CA VAL A 129 2.83 -6.54 -10.71
C VAL A 129 3.01 -8.01 -10.38
N ALA A 130 3.27 -8.33 -9.12
CA ALA A 130 3.28 -9.69 -8.60
C ALA A 130 2.11 -9.83 -7.62
N CYS A 131 1.29 -10.87 -7.79
CA CYS A 131 0.14 -11.12 -6.95
C CYS A 131 0.41 -12.29 -6.00
N GLU A 132 -0.18 -12.25 -4.83
CA GLU A 132 -0.19 -13.35 -3.88
C GLU A 132 -0.88 -14.62 -4.40
N GLU A 133 -1.72 -14.49 -5.42
CA GLU A 133 -2.35 -15.61 -6.14
C GLU A 133 -1.40 -16.36 -7.08
N GLY A 134 -0.11 -15.95 -7.18
CA GLY A 134 0.93 -16.64 -7.94
C GLY A 134 1.08 -16.20 -9.40
N TRP A 135 0.31 -15.24 -9.88
CA TRP A 135 0.50 -14.66 -11.21
C TRP A 135 1.26 -13.34 -11.16
N SER A 136 1.90 -12.98 -12.26
CA SER A 136 2.55 -11.68 -12.41
C SER A 136 2.48 -11.21 -13.86
N PHE A 137 2.63 -9.91 -14.08
CA PHE A 137 2.80 -9.30 -15.39
C PHE A 137 3.61 -8.01 -15.31
N ILE A 138 4.25 -7.63 -16.41
CA ILE A 138 5.01 -6.40 -16.57
C ILE A 138 4.20 -5.45 -17.44
N ALA A 139 4.08 -4.18 -17.02
CA ALA A 139 3.41 -3.14 -17.79
C ALA A 139 4.08 -1.78 -17.56
N GLU A 140 3.92 -0.88 -18.53
CA GLU A 140 4.21 0.53 -18.37
C GLU A 140 3.04 1.23 -17.68
N TRP A 141 3.33 1.96 -16.64
CA TRP A 141 2.36 2.71 -15.83
C TRP A 141 2.65 4.18 -15.93
N THR A 142 1.66 4.98 -16.31
CA THR A 142 1.76 6.43 -16.43
C THR A 142 0.80 7.09 -15.45
N GLY A 143 1.31 8.02 -14.65
CA GLY A 143 0.51 8.68 -13.62
C GLY A 143 1.24 9.80 -12.92
N VAL A 144 0.57 10.36 -11.92
CA VAL A 144 1.12 11.39 -11.03
C VAL A 144 1.86 10.69 -9.88
N PRO A 145 3.12 11.06 -9.57
CA PRO A 145 3.75 10.65 -8.32
C PRO A 145 2.86 11.05 -7.14
N LEU A 146 2.63 10.10 -6.23
CA LEU A 146 1.78 10.39 -5.06
C LEU A 146 2.33 11.56 -4.25
N THR A 147 3.65 11.68 -4.15
CA THR A 147 4.34 12.80 -3.51
C THR A 147 3.86 14.15 -4.03
N ALA A 148 3.75 14.32 -5.36
CA ALA A 148 3.32 15.60 -5.96
C ALA A 148 1.86 15.95 -5.59
N LEU A 149 1.00 14.94 -5.44
CA LEU A 149 -0.38 15.13 -4.94
C LEU A 149 -0.39 15.52 -3.47
N LEU A 150 0.41 14.85 -2.63
CA LEU A 150 0.51 15.12 -1.20
C LEU A 150 1.07 16.51 -0.92
N GLU A 151 2.07 16.95 -1.68
CA GLU A 151 2.61 18.32 -1.65
C GLU A 151 1.55 19.34 -2.08
N ARG A 152 0.80 19.07 -3.14
CA ARG A 152 -0.25 19.96 -3.66
C ARG A 152 -1.34 20.24 -2.63
N VAL A 153 -1.72 19.23 -1.83
CA VAL A 153 -2.73 19.39 -0.78
C VAL A 153 -2.16 19.85 0.57
N GLY A 154 -0.84 19.93 0.69
CA GLY A 154 -0.18 20.30 1.94
C GLY A 154 -0.36 19.23 3.02
N MET A 155 0.28 18.07 2.83
CA MET A 155 0.18 17.00 3.83
C MET A 155 0.75 17.46 5.16
N ALA A 156 0.06 17.14 6.25
CA ALA A 156 0.52 17.45 7.60
C ALA A 156 1.72 16.58 7.99
N ALA A 157 2.72 17.17 8.65
CA ALA A 157 3.94 16.46 9.08
C ALA A 157 3.67 15.28 10.06
N LYS A 158 2.53 15.28 10.73
CA LYS A 158 2.11 14.20 11.64
C LYS A 158 1.40 13.04 10.94
N ALA A 159 1.05 13.16 9.65
CA ALA A 159 0.43 12.08 8.90
C ALA A 159 1.41 10.90 8.81
N LYS A 160 0.94 9.70 9.13
CA LYS A 160 1.71 8.45 9.12
C LYS A 160 1.31 7.52 7.99
N TYR A 161 0.06 7.62 7.55
CA TYR A 161 -0.55 6.70 6.58
C TYR A 161 -1.35 7.45 5.54
N VAL A 162 -1.41 6.87 4.34
CA VAL A 162 -2.38 7.19 3.30
C VAL A 162 -3.31 6.00 3.15
N VAL A 163 -4.58 6.18 3.48
CA VAL A 163 -5.65 5.19 3.23
C VAL A 163 -6.32 5.52 1.90
N TYR A 164 -6.48 4.57 1.03
CA TYR A 164 -7.05 4.77 -0.29
C TYR A 164 -8.17 3.77 -0.59
N HIS A 165 -9.24 4.29 -1.19
CA HIS A 165 -10.49 3.57 -1.42
C HIS A 165 -10.82 3.47 -2.91
N SER A 166 -11.33 2.32 -3.29
CA SER A 166 -12.00 2.09 -4.56
C SER A 166 -13.44 2.58 -4.51
N ILE A 167 -14.07 2.80 -5.69
CA ILE A 167 -15.52 2.92 -5.80
C ILE A 167 -16.23 1.64 -5.32
N GLN A 168 -15.57 0.50 -5.39
CA GLN A 168 -16.05 -0.77 -4.83
C GLN A 168 -15.89 -0.74 -3.30
N PRO A 169 -16.97 -0.77 -2.49
CA PRO A 169 -16.92 -0.48 -1.06
C PRO A 169 -15.99 -1.37 -0.22
N ARG A 170 -15.72 -2.59 -0.71
CA ARG A 170 -14.87 -3.58 0.00
C ARG A 170 -13.40 -3.50 -0.40
N TRP A 171 -13.02 -2.64 -1.36
CA TRP A 171 -11.64 -2.53 -1.82
C TRP A 171 -11.03 -1.23 -1.33
N TRP A 172 -10.29 -1.32 -0.25
CA TRP A 172 -9.49 -0.25 0.31
C TRP A 172 -8.20 -0.83 0.90
N ASP A 173 -7.18 -0.02 0.95
CA ASP A 173 -5.89 -0.38 1.53
C ASP A 173 -5.20 0.87 2.11
N SER A 174 -4.05 0.68 2.73
CA SER A 174 -3.22 1.78 3.19
C SER A 174 -1.74 1.47 3.03
N ILE A 175 -0.94 2.52 2.93
CA ILE A 175 0.51 2.48 3.02
C ILE A 175 0.98 3.52 4.03
N ASP A 176 2.17 3.32 4.59
CA ASP A 176 2.82 4.35 5.39
C ASP A 176 3.40 5.46 4.51
N MET A 177 3.82 6.55 5.14
CA MET A 177 4.44 7.67 4.42
C MET A 177 5.75 7.28 3.73
N TYR A 178 6.42 6.25 4.18
CA TYR A 178 7.65 5.77 3.55
C TYR A 178 7.39 5.28 2.11
N ASP A 179 6.36 4.43 1.92
CA ASP A 179 5.95 4.01 0.57
C ASP A 179 5.13 5.08 -0.16
N ALA A 180 4.38 5.92 0.56
CA ALA A 180 3.61 7.01 -0.07
C ALA A 180 4.51 8.07 -0.72
N LEU A 181 5.63 8.39 -0.08
CA LEU A 181 6.61 9.37 -0.58
C LEU A 181 7.64 8.77 -1.55
N HIS A 182 7.62 7.44 -1.74
CA HIS A 182 8.54 6.81 -2.67
C HIS A 182 8.26 7.24 -4.12
N PRO A 183 9.27 7.61 -4.92
CA PRO A 183 9.09 8.19 -6.25
C PRO A 183 8.38 7.27 -7.25
N GLN A 184 8.36 5.96 -7.02
CA GLN A 184 7.65 5.00 -7.87
C GLN A 184 6.19 4.76 -7.43
N THR A 185 5.72 5.34 -6.33
CA THR A 185 4.32 5.24 -5.93
C THR A 185 3.49 6.26 -6.71
N LEU A 186 2.55 5.77 -7.52
CA LEU A 186 1.80 6.59 -8.48
C LEU A 186 0.29 6.48 -8.29
N VAL A 187 -0.41 7.58 -8.56
CA VAL A 187 -1.82 7.56 -8.98
C VAL A 187 -1.83 7.46 -10.50
N VAL A 188 -2.15 6.29 -11.02
CA VAL A 188 -2.03 5.93 -12.43
C VAL A 188 -3.32 6.20 -13.17
N TYR A 189 -3.22 6.80 -14.36
CA TYR A 189 -4.29 7.03 -15.32
C TYR A 189 -4.00 6.49 -16.73
N GLY A 190 -2.79 5.96 -16.96
CA GLY A 190 -2.36 5.42 -18.25
C GLY A 190 -1.62 4.09 -18.11
N MET A 191 -1.69 3.26 -19.14
CA MET A 191 -1.03 1.96 -19.20
C MET A 191 -0.56 1.67 -20.63
N ASN A 192 0.68 1.21 -20.80
CA ASN A 192 1.27 0.81 -22.07
C ASN A 192 1.13 1.85 -23.19
N GLY A 193 1.33 3.12 -22.88
CA GLY A 193 1.25 4.24 -23.81
C GLY A 193 -0.18 4.73 -24.12
N GLY A 194 -1.22 4.10 -23.57
CA GLY A 194 -2.61 4.47 -23.75
C GLY A 194 -3.31 4.87 -22.44
N THR A 195 -4.62 5.07 -22.52
CA THR A 195 -5.46 5.24 -21.32
C THR A 195 -5.49 3.95 -20.50
N LEU A 196 -5.67 4.07 -19.20
CA LEU A 196 -5.79 2.91 -18.31
C LEU A 196 -7.02 2.06 -18.71
N PRO A 197 -6.87 0.77 -19.05
CA PRO A 197 -7.99 -0.07 -19.43
C PRO A 197 -8.94 -0.34 -18.24
N VAL A 198 -10.23 -0.54 -18.52
CA VAL A 198 -11.26 -0.80 -17.50
C VAL A 198 -10.89 -1.99 -16.61
N GLY A 199 -10.44 -3.11 -17.18
CA GLY A 199 -10.02 -4.30 -16.41
C GLY A 199 -8.80 -4.05 -15.51
N HIS A 200 -8.02 -3.01 -15.80
CA HIS A 200 -6.85 -2.61 -15.01
C HIS A 200 -7.12 -1.47 -14.03
N GLY A 201 -8.39 -1.00 -13.91
CA GLY A 201 -8.78 -0.06 -12.89
C GLY A 201 -9.08 1.37 -13.35
N ALA A 202 -9.48 1.55 -14.63
CA ALA A 202 -9.86 2.88 -15.13
C ALA A 202 -10.93 3.55 -14.26
N PRO A 203 -10.90 4.89 -14.12
CA PRO A 203 -9.92 5.79 -14.75
C PRO A 203 -8.64 5.96 -13.95
N LEU A 204 -8.63 5.59 -12.64
CA LEU A 204 -7.52 5.79 -11.72
C LEU A 204 -7.26 4.53 -10.89
N ARG A 205 -5.98 4.26 -10.63
CA ARG A 205 -5.56 3.24 -9.68
C ARG A 205 -4.33 3.66 -8.90
N MET A 206 -4.15 3.07 -7.71
CA MET A 206 -2.84 3.11 -7.05
C MET A 206 -1.85 2.17 -7.74
N ARG A 207 -0.58 2.57 -7.76
CA ARG A 207 0.54 1.69 -8.08
C ARG A 207 1.61 1.81 -7.01
N VAL A 208 1.81 0.73 -6.26
CA VAL A 208 2.82 0.60 -5.19
C VAL A 208 3.77 -0.54 -5.60
N PRO A 209 4.78 -0.28 -6.44
CA PRO A 209 5.55 -1.35 -7.10
C PRO A 209 6.45 -2.13 -6.15
N ARG A 210 6.75 -1.61 -4.98
CA ARG A 210 7.56 -2.25 -3.94
C ARG A 210 6.79 -3.24 -3.08
N GLN A 211 5.49 -3.41 -3.31
CA GLN A 211 4.63 -4.33 -2.59
C GLN A 211 3.79 -5.16 -3.54
N LEU A 212 3.27 -6.29 -3.05
CA LEU A 212 2.40 -7.18 -3.80
C LEU A 212 1.15 -6.47 -4.35
N GLY A 213 0.56 -7.05 -5.39
CA GLY A 213 -0.47 -6.44 -6.22
C GLY A 213 -1.72 -5.95 -5.52
N TYR A 214 -2.12 -6.57 -4.39
CA TYR A 214 -3.30 -6.13 -3.64
C TYR A 214 -3.16 -4.71 -3.05
N LYS A 215 -1.93 -4.23 -2.82
CA LYS A 215 -1.64 -2.84 -2.43
C LYS A 215 -1.92 -1.82 -3.54
N SER A 216 -2.10 -2.27 -4.77
CA SER A 216 -2.32 -1.42 -5.94
C SER A 216 -3.81 -1.36 -6.30
N VAL A 217 -4.63 -0.78 -5.41
CA VAL A 217 -6.11 -0.69 -5.50
C VAL A 217 -6.56 -0.03 -6.79
N LYS A 218 -7.54 -0.65 -7.47
CA LYS A 218 -8.18 -0.20 -8.71
C LYS A 218 -9.38 0.72 -8.44
N TYR A 219 -9.79 1.48 -9.46
CA TYR A 219 -11.00 2.32 -9.43
C TYR A 219 -10.98 3.32 -8.28
N LEU A 220 -9.87 4.01 -8.15
CA LEU A 220 -9.54 4.88 -7.02
C LEU A 220 -10.44 6.12 -6.96
N THR A 221 -11.08 6.35 -5.82
CA THR A 221 -11.96 7.50 -5.59
C THR A 221 -11.51 8.41 -4.48
N ARG A 222 -10.74 7.90 -3.49
CA ARG A 222 -10.41 8.69 -2.30
C ARG A 222 -9.06 8.31 -1.73
N LEU A 223 -8.33 9.35 -1.27
CA LEU A 223 -7.14 9.26 -0.42
C LEU A 223 -7.44 9.97 0.89
N THR A 224 -7.18 9.33 2.03
CA THR A 224 -7.32 9.92 3.36
C THR A 224 -5.99 9.85 4.09
N LEU A 225 -5.42 10.99 4.45
CA LEU A 225 -4.21 11.06 5.26
C LEU A 225 -4.57 10.98 6.73
N THR A 226 -3.84 10.17 7.50
CA THR A 226 -4.13 9.97 8.93
C THR A 226 -2.85 9.62 9.70
N ASP A 227 -2.85 9.83 11.01
CA ASP A 227 -1.79 9.39 11.92
C ASP A 227 -2.09 8.03 12.58
N THR A 228 -3.33 7.53 12.44
CA THR A 228 -3.77 6.23 12.99
C THR A 228 -4.67 5.48 12.02
N LEU A 229 -4.68 4.15 12.09
CA LEU A 229 -5.57 3.29 11.32
C LEU A 229 -6.73 2.70 12.14
N GLU A 230 -6.85 3.06 13.42
CA GLU A 230 -7.88 2.54 14.33
C GLU A 230 -9.31 2.78 13.84
N GLY A 231 -9.56 3.90 13.16
CA GLY A 231 -10.86 4.24 12.58
C GLY A 231 -11.17 3.58 11.24
N PHE A 232 -10.26 2.75 10.70
CA PHE A 232 -10.39 2.13 9.39
C PHE A 232 -10.59 0.61 9.52
N GLY A 233 -11.81 0.15 9.22
CA GLY A 233 -12.18 -1.26 9.37
C GLY A 233 -11.99 -1.74 10.80
N LYS A 234 -11.24 -2.84 10.98
CA LYS A 234 -10.87 -3.39 12.30
C LYS A 234 -9.53 -2.85 12.82
N GLY A 235 -9.03 -1.78 12.25
CA GLY A 235 -7.76 -1.17 12.64
C GLY A 235 -6.51 -1.95 12.23
N MET A 236 -6.62 -2.88 11.29
CA MET A 236 -5.51 -3.68 10.77
C MET A 236 -4.86 -3.07 9.52
N GLY A 237 -5.27 -1.87 9.15
CA GLY A 237 -4.66 -1.08 8.08
C GLY A 237 -5.11 -1.39 6.66
N SER A 238 -5.76 -2.51 6.39
CA SER A 238 -6.31 -2.82 5.08
C SER A 238 -7.42 -3.86 5.11
N PHE A 239 -8.25 -3.84 4.07
CA PHE A 239 -9.24 -4.88 3.85
C PHE A 239 -8.60 -6.28 3.66
N ALA A 240 -7.41 -6.33 3.06
CA ALA A 240 -6.65 -7.56 2.89
C ALA A 240 -6.15 -8.10 4.24
N ALA A 241 -5.59 -7.24 5.11
CA ALA A 241 -5.11 -7.63 6.44
C ALA A 241 -6.23 -8.17 7.33
N GLU A 242 -7.45 -7.63 7.21
CA GLU A 242 -8.63 -8.16 7.91
C GLU A 242 -9.02 -9.58 7.49
N ARG A 243 -8.46 -10.08 6.37
CA ARG A 243 -8.69 -11.41 5.80
C ARG A 243 -7.48 -12.34 5.92
N GLY A 244 -6.47 -11.95 6.70
CA GLY A 244 -5.31 -12.78 6.97
C GLY A 244 -4.12 -12.58 6.04
N TYR A 245 -4.17 -11.61 5.13
CA TYR A 245 -2.98 -11.15 4.40
C TYR A 245 -2.12 -10.26 5.32
N ALA A 246 -0.83 -10.15 5.03
CA ALA A 246 0.00 -9.17 5.72
C ALA A 246 -0.34 -7.75 5.28
N TRP A 247 -0.34 -6.78 6.19
CA TRP A 247 -0.49 -5.37 5.82
C TRP A 247 0.69 -4.90 4.96
N TYR A 248 1.90 -5.36 5.26
CA TYR A 248 3.10 -5.08 4.48
C TYR A 248 3.60 -6.36 3.79
N SER A 249 3.69 -6.33 2.48
CA SER A 249 4.23 -7.41 1.66
C SER A 249 5.20 -6.85 0.63
N GLY A 250 6.41 -6.55 1.09
CA GLY A 250 7.50 -6.07 0.26
C GLY A 250 7.99 -7.12 -0.74
N ILE A 251 8.41 -6.68 -1.94
CA ILE A 251 8.97 -7.50 -3.02
C ILE A 251 10.18 -6.81 -3.63
#